data_0bc6717c5b81cfabe4b661e8128a3079
#
_entry.id   0bc6717c5b81cfabe4b661e8128a3079
#
_cell.length_a   1.000
_cell.length_b   1.000
_cell.length_c   1.000
_cell.angle_alpha   90.00
_cell.angle_beta   90.00
_cell.angle_gamma   90.00
#
_symmetry.space_group_name_H-M   'P 1'
#
loop_
_entity.id
_entity.type
_entity.pdbx_description
1 polymer ?
#
loop_
_entity_poly.entity_id
_entity_poly.type
_entity_poly.pdbx_seq_one_letter_code
_entity_poly.pdbx_strand_id
1 'polypeptide(L)'
;MPSQADPIAVVIVSYRSASLTIDCLASLERERAAGRPADLKAVVVDNDSGDAAPIAATIAARGWADWVRLIRAPKNGGFGYGNNLGAATARVIWDAQWIHFLNPDTQVEPGAIVALRDFLESHPRAALAGSRFRNGDGSLWPYAFRFPGLASEFEGGLSFGPVSRLLQRHVVPRVMGEQPAPIDWVSGASVMARASALEQLHGFDEGFFLYFEETDLCLRAHQAGWETWYVPDSRVVHIAGQSTGVTCRDQAPRRLPAYWYESRRHYFVLNHGRLEAAAIDLVALIAHTLGWAKRHLQGRALDNVPHFLGDLCRHSVLRCWNSPESRRWQDGISETRP
;
A
#
# COMPACT_ATOMS: atom_id res chain seq x y z
N MET A 1 16.58 -27.37 21.04
CA MET A 1 15.65 -27.59 19.91
C MET A 1 15.77 -26.38 19.05
N PRO A 2 15.91 -26.46 17.71
CA PRO A 2 15.81 -25.27 16.90
C PRO A 2 14.44 -24.66 17.16
N SER A 3 14.40 -23.39 17.50
CA SER A 3 13.17 -22.61 17.60
C SER A 3 12.40 -22.81 16.30
N GLN A 4 11.15 -23.30 16.40
CA GLN A 4 10.27 -23.36 15.24
C GLN A 4 10.15 -21.91 14.76
N ALA A 5 10.62 -21.62 13.54
CA ALA A 5 10.59 -20.27 13.04
C ALA A 5 9.13 -19.79 13.00
N ASP A 6 8.88 -18.60 13.52
CA ASP A 6 7.53 -18.03 13.56
C ASP A 6 6.93 -17.98 12.15
N PRO A 7 5.66 -18.43 11.98
CA PRO A 7 5.03 -18.48 10.66
C PRO A 7 4.94 -17.10 10.00
N ILE A 8 5.30 -17.06 8.71
CA ILE A 8 5.11 -15.89 7.86
C ILE A 8 3.88 -16.14 6.98
N ALA A 9 2.91 -15.27 7.01
CA ALA A 9 1.76 -15.32 6.12
C ALA A 9 1.77 -14.16 5.12
N VAL A 10 1.78 -14.49 3.84
CA VAL A 10 1.58 -13.52 2.76
C VAL A 10 0.09 -13.36 2.49
N VAL A 11 -0.40 -12.14 2.49
CA VAL A 11 -1.78 -11.80 2.17
C VAL A 11 -1.82 -11.16 0.79
N ILE A 12 -2.62 -11.73 -0.11
CA ILE A 12 -2.80 -11.25 -1.48
C ILE A 12 -4.28 -10.99 -1.71
N VAL A 13 -4.64 -9.74 -2.01
CA VAL A 13 -6.02 -9.36 -2.35
C VAL A 13 -6.18 -9.38 -3.86
N SER A 14 -7.03 -10.28 -4.36
CA SER A 14 -7.34 -10.43 -5.79
C SER A 14 -8.65 -9.72 -6.11
N TYR A 15 -8.64 -8.87 -7.14
CA TYR A 15 -9.84 -8.27 -7.70
C TYR A 15 -9.69 -8.17 -9.23
N ARG A 16 -10.33 -9.10 -9.96
CA ARG A 16 -10.24 -9.23 -11.43
C ARG A 16 -8.80 -9.38 -11.93
N SER A 17 -7.99 -10.10 -11.15
CA SER A 17 -6.55 -10.25 -11.35
C SER A 17 -6.07 -11.69 -11.12
N ALA A 18 -6.92 -12.69 -11.37
CA ALA A 18 -6.64 -14.10 -11.08
C ALA A 18 -5.31 -14.58 -11.66
N SER A 19 -4.99 -14.26 -12.94
CA SER A 19 -3.73 -14.65 -13.58
C SER A 19 -2.51 -14.04 -12.86
N LEU A 20 -2.57 -12.76 -12.54
CA LEU A 20 -1.49 -12.07 -11.81
C LEU A 20 -1.31 -12.68 -10.41
N THR A 21 -2.42 -12.97 -9.71
CA THR A 21 -2.40 -13.65 -8.41
C THR A 21 -1.72 -15.02 -8.49
N ILE A 22 -1.99 -15.79 -9.54
CA ILE A 22 -1.37 -17.09 -9.79
C ILE A 22 0.13 -16.94 -10.04
N ASP A 23 0.55 -15.95 -10.82
CA ASP A 23 1.97 -15.67 -11.09
C ASP A 23 2.70 -15.19 -9.81
N CYS A 24 2.04 -14.38 -8.98
CA CYS A 24 2.53 -13.98 -7.67
C CYS A 24 2.74 -15.21 -6.77
N LEU A 25 1.75 -16.09 -6.66
CA LEU A 25 1.85 -17.36 -5.91
C LEU A 25 2.98 -18.25 -6.44
N ALA A 26 3.17 -18.33 -7.76
CA ALA A 26 4.28 -19.08 -8.33
C ALA A 26 5.66 -18.50 -7.94
N SER A 27 5.76 -17.19 -7.70
CA SER A 27 6.98 -16.59 -7.15
C SER A 27 7.21 -16.98 -5.69
N LEU A 28 6.14 -17.07 -4.88
CA LEU A 28 6.20 -17.56 -3.49
C LEU A 28 6.52 -19.06 -3.42
N GLU A 29 6.02 -19.86 -4.36
CA GLU A 29 6.39 -21.29 -4.46
C GLU A 29 7.90 -21.46 -4.62
N ARG A 30 8.56 -20.62 -5.43
CA ARG A 30 10.02 -20.65 -5.60
C ARG A 30 10.76 -20.31 -4.31
N GLU A 31 10.30 -19.31 -3.55
CA GLU A 31 10.83 -18.99 -2.22
C GLU A 31 10.71 -20.18 -1.27
N ARG A 32 9.54 -20.78 -1.22
CA ARG A 32 9.22 -21.93 -0.38
C ARG A 32 10.08 -23.17 -0.74
N ALA A 33 10.24 -23.45 -2.03
CA ALA A 33 11.06 -24.54 -2.54
C ALA A 33 12.56 -24.38 -2.19
N ALA A 34 13.04 -23.15 -2.07
CA ALA A 34 14.39 -22.83 -1.62
C ALA A 34 14.57 -23.03 -0.11
N GLY A 35 13.49 -23.36 0.65
CA GLY A 35 13.51 -23.58 2.10
C GLY A 35 13.71 -22.32 2.92
N ARG A 36 13.48 -21.17 2.35
CA ARG A 36 13.64 -19.87 3.02
C ARG A 36 12.50 -18.91 2.64
N PRO A 37 11.61 -18.57 3.57
CA PRO A 37 11.50 -19.07 4.96
C PRO A 37 10.94 -20.50 5.03
N ALA A 38 11.27 -21.21 6.11
CA ALA A 38 10.89 -22.62 6.27
C ALA A 38 9.36 -22.82 6.41
N ASP A 39 8.64 -21.84 6.97
CA ASP A 39 7.18 -21.90 7.18
C ASP A 39 6.46 -20.70 6.52
N LEU A 40 6.55 -20.64 5.19
CA LEU A 40 5.82 -19.66 4.38
C LEU A 40 4.41 -20.16 4.07
N LYS A 41 3.42 -19.36 4.42
CA LYS A 41 2.00 -19.55 4.12
C LYS A 41 1.47 -18.38 3.28
N ALA A 42 0.34 -18.60 2.61
CA ALA A 42 -0.33 -17.54 1.88
C ALA A 42 -1.84 -17.57 2.08
N VAL A 43 -2.45 -16.40 2.27
CA VAL A 43 -3.90 -16.20 2.19
C VAL A 43 -4.20 -15.38 0.95
N VAL A 44 -4.99 -15.94 0.05
CA VAL A 44 -5.54 -15.22 -1.10
C VAL A 44 -6.97 -14.83 -0.79
N VAL A 45 -7.29 -13.55 -0.90
CA VAL A 45 -8.63 -13.02 -0.70
C VAL A 45 -9.20 -12.64 -2.07
N ASP A 46 -10.17 -13.40 -2.57
CA ASP A 46 -11.00 -12.93 -3.69
C ASP A 46 -11.97 -11.86 -3.17
N ASN A 47 -11.71 -10.61 -3.51
CA ASN A 47 -12.44 -9.45 -3.00
C ASN A 47 -13.77 -9.23 -3.78
N ASP A 48 -14.60 -10.30 -3.85
CA ASP A 48 -15.88 -10.34 -4.55
C ASP A 48 -15.75 -10.03 -6.05
N SER A 49 -14.82 -10.71 -6.74
CA SER A 49 -14.53 -10.46 -8.16
C SER A 49 -14.81 -11.64 -9.09
N GLY A 50 -15.01 -12.84 -8.54
CA GLY A 50 -15.13 -14.08 -9.30
C GLY A 50 -13.81 -14.77 -9.59
N ASP A 51 -12.70 -14.26 -9.08
CA ASP A 51 -11.35 -14.82 -9.27
C ASP A 51 -11.15 -16.16 -8.52
N ALA A 52 -12.00 -16.46 -7.55
CA ALA A 52 -11.85 -17.64 -6.69
C ALA A 52 -11.83 -18.95 -7.47
N ALA A 53 -12.63 -19.09 -8.52
CA ALA A 53 -12.71 -20.36 -9.26
C ALA A 53 -11.40 -20.72 -9.99
N PRO A 54 -10.81 -19.87 -10.83
CA PRO A 54 -9.54 -20.17 -11.49
C PRO A 54 -8.36 -20.28 -10.50
N ILE A 55 -8.36 -19.51 -9.41
CA ILE A 55 -7.33 -19.61 -8.38
C ILE A 55 -7.44 -20.96 -7.64
N ALA A 56 -8.64 -21.39 -7.22
CA ALA A 56 -8.86 -22.67 -6.58
C ALA A 56 -8.44 -23.85 -7.45
N ALA A 57 -8.78 -23.81 -8.76
CA ALA A 57 -8.38 -24.83 -9.71
C ALA A 57 -6.84 -24.92 -9.80
N THR A 58 -6.13 -23.80 -9.81
CA THR A 58 -4.67 -23.78 -9.86
C THR A 58 -4.05 -24.27 -8.55
N ILE A 59 -4.60 -23.88 -7.38
CA ILE A 59 -4.15 -24.38 -6.06
C ILE A 59 -4.22 -25.92 -6.04
N ALA A 60 -5.32 -26.50 -6.51
CA ALA A 60 -5.48 -27.95 -6.59
C ALA A 60 -4.50 -28.61 -7.57
N ALA A 61 -4.37 -28.05 -8.78
CA ALA A 61 -3.49 -28.59 -9.81
C ALA A 61 -2.00 -28.54 -9.46
N ARG A 62 -1.58 -27.50 -8.70
CA ARG A 62 -0.20 -27.31 -8.26
C ARG A 62 0.11 -27.97 -6.90
N GLY A 63 -0.89 -28.54 -6.21
CA GLY A 63 -0.71 -29.10 -4.88
C GLY A 63 -0.40 -28.05 -3.80
N TRP A 64 -0.89 -26.80 -3.95
CA TRP A 64 -0.60 -25.71 -3.02
C TRP A 64 -1.50 -25.68 -1.77
N ALA A 65 -2.44 -26.60 -1.65
CA ALA A 65 -3.44 -26.60 -0.58
C ALA A 65 -2.86 -26.71 0.86
N ASP A 66 -1.61 -27.17 1.01
CA ASP A 66 -0.89 -27.27 2.29
C ASP A 66 -0.39 -25.92 2.81
N TRP A 67 -0.21 -24.93 1.92
CA TRP A 67 0.35 -23.63 2.29
C TRP A 67 -0.45 -22.42 1.79
N VAL A 68 -1.39 -22.59 0.85
CA VAL A 68 -2.28 -21.52 0.35
C VAL A 68 -3.69 -21.73 0.87
N ARG A 69 -4.24 -20.71 1.49
CA ARG A 69 -5.66 -20.62 1.86
C ARG A 69 -6.34 -19.59 0.96
N LEU A 70 -7.37 -20.01 0.23
CA LEU A 70 -8.22 -19.09 -0.53
C LEU A 70 -9.49 -18.81 0.28
N ILE A 71 -9.83 -17.52 0.39
CA ILE A 71 -11.07 -17.05 1.01
C ILE A 71 -11.82 -16.13 0.05
N ARG A 72 -13.14 -16.07 0.18
CA ARG A 72 -14.00 -15.18 -0.60
C ARG A 72 -14.55 -14.11 0.32
N ALA A 73 -14.27 -12.87 0.01
CA ALA A 73 -14.88 -11.75 0.71
C ALA A 73 -16.37 -11.65 0.34
N PRO A 74 -17.26 -11.30 1.29
CA PRO A 74 -18.69 -11.18 1.02
C PRO A 74 -19.05 -9.95 0.16
N LYS A 75 -18.09 -9.04 -0.02
CA LYS A 75 -18.22 -7.82 -0.84
C LYS A 75 -16.83 -7.32 -1.25
N ASN A 76 -16.75 -6.50 -2.31
CA ASN A 76 -15.57 -5.68 -2.56
C ASN A 76 -15.55 -4.50 -1.57
N GLY A 77 -14.81 -4.66 -0.48
CA GLY A 77 -14.64 -3.63 0.54
C GLY A 77 -13.41 -2.72 0.34
N GLY A 78 -12.67 -2.90 -0.75
CA GLY A 78 -11.42 -2.19 -1.01
C GLY A 78 -10.19 -2.96 -0.53
N PHE A 79 -9.01 -2.33 -0.67
CA PHE A 79 -7.72 -2.96 -0.41
C PHE A 79 -7.52 -3.25 1.08
N GLY A 80 -7.74 -2.25 1.93
CA GLY A 80 -7.58 -2.38 3.39
C GLY A 80 -8.48 -3.46 3.99
N TYR A 81 -9.76 -3.50 3.56
CA TYR A 81 -10.71 -4.52 3.97
C TYR A 81 -10.24 -5.95 3.61
N GLY A 82 -9.83 -6.17 2.36
CA GLY A 82 -9.33 -7.47 1.93
C GLY A 82 -8.07 -7.90 2.70
N ASN A 83 -7.15 -6.99 2.94
CA ASN A 83 -5.94 -7.25 3.72
C ASN A 83 -6.25 -7.55 5.19
N ASN A 84 -7.18 -6.85 5.82
CA ASN A 84 -7.62 -7.15 7.19
C ASN A 84 -8.20 -8.57 7.29
N LEU A 85 -9.08 -8.93 6.35
CA LEU A 85 -9.68 -10.27 6.29
C LEU A 85 -8.61 -11.37 6.13
N GLY A 86 -7.63 -11.13 5.24
CA GLY A 86 -6.50 -12.04 5.04
C GLY A 86 -5.61 -12.16 6.27
N ALA A 87 -5.27 -11.04 6.91
CA ALA A 87 -4.44 -11.00 8.12
C ALA A 87 -5.14 -11.72 9.29
N ALA A 88 -6.43 -11.46 9.52
CA ALA A 88 -7.21 -12.14 10.55
C ALA A 88 -7.25 -13.66 10.31
N THR A 89 -7.46 -14.08 9.05
CA THR A 89 -7.41 -15.49 8.66
C THR A 89 -6.06 -16.13 8.97
N ALA A 90 -4.97 -15.47 8.62
CA ALA A 90 -3.60 -15.95 8.87
C ALA A 90 -3.30 -16.10 10.37
N ARG A 91 -3.77 -15.14 11.18
CA ARG A 91 -3.65 -15.20 12.65
C ARG A 91 -4.43 -16.37 13.24
N VAL A 92 -5.66 -16.58 12.81
CA VAL A 92 -6.52 -17.65 13.34
C VAL A 92 -6.00 -19.04 12.95
N ILE A 93 -5.56 -19.22 11.70
CA ILE A 93 -5.21 -20.58 11.20
C ILE A 93 -3.78 -20.97 11.57
N TRP A 94 -2.82 -20.03 11.53
CA TRP A 94 -1.39 -20.33 11.66
C TRP A 94 -0.70 -19.58 12.80
N ASP A 95 -1.41 -18.74 13.54
CA ASP A 95 -0.81 -17.83 14.52
C ASP A 95 0.38 -17.03 13.97
N ALA A 96 0.24 -16.59 12.71
CA ALA A 96 1.32 -15.93 11.96
C ALA A 96 1.79 -14.66 12.67
N GLN A 97 3.07 -14.60 13.03
CA GLN A 97 3.67 -13.46 13.73
C GLN A 97 4.10 -12.36 12.75
N TRP A 98 4.29 -12.72 11.49
CA TRP A 98 4.67 -11.84 10.39
C TRP A 98 3.62 -11.87 9.29
N ILE A 99 3.02 -10.72 9.01
CA ILE A 99 2.01 -10.59 7.95
C ILE A 99 2.61 -9.77 6.83
N HIS A 100 2.77 -10.36 5.65
CA HIS A 100 3.30 -9.70 4.47
C HIS A 100 2.17 -9.39 3.49
N PHE A 101 1.78 -8.13 3.40
CA PHE A 101 0.84 -7.66 2.38
C PHE A 101 1.56 -7.55 1.04
N LEU A 102 1.04 -8.21 0.03
CA LEU A 102 1.66 -8.32 -1.28
C LEU A 102 0.62 -8.15 -2.39
N ASN A 103 0.85 -7.22 -3.30
CA ASN A 103 -0.05 -7.02 -4.43
C ASN A 103 -0.04 -8.20 -5.39
N PRO A 104 -1.17 -8.52 -6.06
CA PRO A 104 -1.25 -9.63 -7.01
C PRO A 104 -0.37 -9.43 -8.25
N ASP A 105 -0.04 -8.18 -8.64
CA ASP A 105 0.82 -7.84 -9.78
C ASP A 105 2.30 -7.69 -9.39
N THR A 106 2.73 -8.45 -8.38
CA THR A 106 4.12 -8.49 -7.92
C THR A 106 4.73 -9.87 -8.05
N GLN A 107 6.05 -9.92 -8.16
CA GLN A 107 6.84 -11.15 -8.07
C GLN A 107 8.01 -10.92 -7.13
N VAL A 108 8.16 -11.78 -6.13
CA VAL A 108 9.27 -11.70 -5.18
C VAL A 108 10.53 -12.27 -5.80
N GLU A 109 11.67 -11.59 -5.61
CA GLU A 109 12.98 -12.14 -5.91
C GLU A 109 13.47 -13.06 -4.78
N PRO A 110 14.39 -14.01 -5.03
CA PRO A 110 14.90 -14.95 -4.04
C PRO A 110 15.43 -14.25 -2.78
N GLY A 111 14.90 -14.66 -1.61
CA GLY A 111 15.29 -14.12 -0.31
C GLY A 111 14.53 -12.85 0.12
N ALA A 112 13.64 -12.30 -0.71
CA ALA A 112 12.96 -11.05 -0.43
C ALA A 112 12.13 -11.09 0.87
N ILE A 113 11.42 -12.19 1.11
CA ILE A 113 10.56 -12.36 2.29
C ILE A 113 11.38 -12.51 3.56
N VAL A 114 12.44 -13.31 3.49
CA VAL A 114 13.36 -13.52 4.63
C VAL A 114 14.04 -12.21 5.02
N ALA A 115 14.46 -11.41 4.03
CA ALA A 115 15.11 -10.12 4.30
C ALA A 115 14.20 -9.18 5.13
N LEU A 116 12.90 -9.13 4.85
CA LEU A 116 11.95 -8.33 5.65
C LEU A 116 11.79 -8.89 7.06
N ARG A 117 11.60 -10.22 7.19
CA ARG A 117 11.42 -10.89 8.48
C ARG A 117 12.65 -10.68 9.36
N ASP A 118 13.85 -10.98 8.88
CA ASP A 118 15.09 -10.88 9.63
C ASP A 118 15.38 -9.44 10.06
N PHE A 119 15.03 -8.47 9.18
CA PHE A 119 15.11 -7.07 9.52
C PHE A 119 14.16 -6.70 10.68
N LEU A 120 12.89 -7.07 10.58
CA LEU A 120 11.90 -6.79 11.64
C LEU A 120 12.26 -7.51 12.95
N GLU A 121 12.77 -8.74 12.88
CA GLU A 121 13.20 -9.50 14.06
C GLU A 121 14.35 -8.80 14.79
N SER A 122 15.34 -8.29 14.05
CA SER A 122 16.49 -7.56 14.60
C SER A 122 16.18 -6.11 15.01
N HIS A 123 15.02 -5.57 14.62
CA HIS A 123 14.60 -4.19 14.91
C HIS A 123 13.27 -4.16 15.67
N PRO A 124 13.26 -4.37 17.00
CA PRO A 124 12.03 -4.51 17.78
C PRO A 124 11.08 -3.30 17.75
N ARG A 125 11.57 -2.10 17.42
CA ARG A 125 10.74 -0.91 17.25
C ARG A 125 10.15 -0.76 15.84
N ALA A 126 10.58 -1.56 14.89
CA ALA A 126 10.01 -1.57 13.55
C ALA A 126 8.68 -2.34 13.54
N ALA A 127 7.59 -1.67 13.21
CA ALA A 127 6.29 -2.29 12.97
C ALA A 127 6.15 -2.78 11.54
N LEU A 128 6.70 -2.01 10.59
CA LEU A 128 6.50 -2.16 9.16
C LEU A 128 7.84 -2.11 8.42
N ALA A 129 8.04 -3.03 7.48
CA ALA A 129 9.20 -3.03 6.60
C ALA A 129 8.77 -3.24 5.15
N GLY A 130 9.19 -2.34 4.26
CA GLY A 130 8.84 -2.37 2.84
C GLY A 130 10.01 -2.71 1.94
N SER A 131 9.68 -3.35 0.82
CA SER A 131 10.61 -3.82 -0.18
C SER A 131 11.08 -2.73 -1.14
N ARG A 132 12.18 -2.99 -1.82
CA ARG A 132 12.64 -2.26 -3.00
C ARG A 132 11.91 -2.77 -4.24
N PHE A 133 11.34 -1.86 -5.02
CA PHE A 133 10.65 -2.24 -6.25
C PHE A 133 11.49 -1.98 -7.50
N ARG A 134 11.36 -2.91 -8.46
CA ARG A 134 11.79 -2.74 -9.85
C ARG A 134 10.59 -2.90 -10.76
N ASN A 135 10.59 -2.15 -11.85
CA ASN A 135 9.70 -2.42 -12.98
C ASN A 135 10.18 -3.67 -13.74
N GLY A 136 9.32 -4.22 -14.61
CA GLY A 136 9.71 -5.33 -15.48
C GLY A 136 10.89 -5.03 -16.41
N ASP A 137 11.18 -3.75 -16.71
CA ASP A 137 12.34 -3.27 -17.47
C ASP A 137 13.61 -3.07 -16.60
N GLY A 138 13.55 -3.38 -15.31
CA GLY A 138 14.63 -3.22 -14.35
C GLY A 138 14.81 -1.80 -13.78
N SER A 139 14.05 -0.82 -14.25
CA SER A 139 14.08 0.54 -13.69
C SER A 139 13.48 0.56 -12.28
N LEU A 140 13.96 1.51 -11.43
CA LEU A 140 13.44 1.65 -10.07
C LEU A 140 12.09 2.34 -10.07
N TRP A 141 11.19 1.84 -9.23
CA TRP A 141 9.91 2.45 -8.94
C TRP A 141 9.97 3.15 -7.57
N PRO A 142 9.29 4.30 -7.35
CA PRO A 142 9.18 4.90 -6.02
C PRO A 142 8.49 3.93 -5.04
N TYR A 143 9.10 3.70 -3.90
CA TYR A 143 8.66 2.73 -2.89
C TYR A 143 8.74 3.26 -1.46
N ALA A 144 9.38 4.40 -1.26
CA ALA A 144 9.54 5.07 0.01
C ALA A 144 9.10 6.54 -0.10
N PHE A 145 8.36 7.02 0.88
CA PHE A 145 7.68 8.29 0.79
C PHE A 145 7.70 9.04 2.12
N ARG A 146 7.45 10.36 2.05
CA ARG A 146 7.12 11.20 3.21
C ARG A 146 5.62 11.36 3.35
N PHE A 147 5.17 11.61 4.58
CA PHE A 147 3.75 11.90 4.79
C PHE A 147 3.34 13.15 4.02
N PRO A 148 2.21 13.09 3.29
CA PRO A 148 1.68 14.25 2.59
C PRO A 148 1.12 15.27 3.59
N GLY A 149 1.25 16.55 3.25
CA GLY A 149 0.75 17.67 4.04
C GLY A 149 0.78 18.96 3.25
N LEU A 150 0.54 20.09 3.87
CA LEU A 150 0.39 21.38 3.23
C LEU A 150 1.58 21.76 2.33
N ALA A 151 2.81 21.57 2.82
CA ALA A 151 4.01 21.94 2.06
C ALA A 151 4.23 21.02 0.84
N SER A 152 3.94 19.72 0.95
CA SER A 152 4.06 18.78 -0.15
C SER A 152 2.98 19.01 -1.22
N GLU A 153 1.76 19.34 -0.83
CA GLU A 153 0.68 19.67 -1.76
C GLU A 153 0.99 20.95 -2.55
N PHE A 154 1.59 21.96 -1.89
CA PHE A 154 2.06 23.16 -2.56
C PHE A 154 3.18 22.87 -3.55
N GLU A 155 4.20 22.13 -3.12
CA GLU A 155 5.35 21.76 -3.95
C GLU A 155 4.92 20.95 -5.17
N GLY A 156 4.17 19.87 -4.95
CA GLY A 156 3.71 18.95 -5.99
C GLY A 156 2.80 19.64 -7.01
N GLY A 157 1.88 20.50 -6.54
CA GLY A 157 0.97 21.25 -7.41
C GLY A 157 1.69 22.27 -8.27
N LEU A 158 2.60 23.04 -7.69
CA LEU A 158 3.36 24.07 -8.40
C LEU A 158 4.40 23.49 -9.37
N SER A 159 5.02 22.35 -8.99
CA SER A 159 6.05 21.64 -9.78
C SER A 159 7.10 22.59 -10.35
N PHE A 160 7.72 23.43 -9.49
CA PHE A 160 8.68 24.46 -9.88
C PHE A 160 10.03 24.21 -9.22
N GLY A 161 11.07 23.91 -10.00
CA GLY A 161 12.37 23.46 -9.53
C GLY A 161 13.01 24.25 -8.38
N PRO A 162 13.01 25.61 -8.38
CA PRO A 162 13.49 26.39 -7.23
C PRO A 162 12.69 26.14 -5.96
N VAL A 163 11.36 26.00 -6.05
CA VAL A 163 10.48 25.70 -4.91
C VAL A 163 10.69 24.26 -4.46
N SER A 164 10.82 23.31 -5.40
CA SER A 164 11.13 21.90 -5.06
C SER A 164 12.46 21.75 -4.33
N ARG A 165 13.49 22.55 -4.70
CA ARG A 165 14.76 22.60 -3.97
C ARG A 165 14.62 23.15 -2.56
N LEU A 166 13.85 24.23 -2.40
CA LEU A 166 13.59 24.82 -1.08
C LEU A 166 12.79 23.88 -0.19
N LEU A 167 11.79 23.21 -0.76
CA LEU A 167 10.88 22.27 -0.08
C LEU A 167 11.31 20.80 -0.21
N GLN A 168 12.56 20.50 -0.54
CA GLN A 168 13.01 19.13 -0.78
C GLN A 168 12.73 18.15 0.36
N ARG A 169 12.63 18.66 1.60
CA ARG A 169 12.28 17.85 2.79
C ARG A 169 10.79 17.47 2.84
N HIS A 170 9.96 18.08 1.99
CA HIS A 170 8.53 17.85 1.90
C HIS A 170 8.12 17.18 0.58
N VAL A 171 9.05 16.94 -0.33
CA VAL A 171 8.79 16.15 -1.56
C VAL A 171 8.41 14.74 -1.14
N VAL A 172 7.21 14.28 -1.52
CA VAL A 172 6.65 13.02 -1.04
C VAL A 172 7.50 11.81 -1.47
N PRO A 173 7.80 11.57 -2.77
CA PRO A 173 8.67 10.47 -3.14
C PRO A 173 10.12 10.68 -2.65
N ARG A 174 10.70 9.63 -2.04
CA ARG A 174 12.09 9.62 -1.60
C ARG A 174 12.94 8.77 -2.54
N VAL A 175 14.10 9.31 -2.91
CA VAL A 175 15.14 8.51 -3.56
C VAL A 175 15.92 7.79 -2.46
N MET A 176 15.91 6.46 -2.51
CA MET A 176 16.56 5.61 -1.51
C MET A 176 17.85 5.01 -2.04
N GLY A 177 18.80 4.78 -1.14
CA GLY A 177 20.07 4.10 -1.42
C GLY A 177 20.01 2.59 -1.24
N GLU A 178 21.19 1.99 -1.10
CA GLU A 178 21.38 0.55 -0.93
C GLU A 178 21.41 0.12 0.55
N GLN A 179 21.10 1.02 1.49
CA GLN A 179 21.09 0.74 2.92
C GLN A 179 19.68 0.83 3.47
N PRO A 180 19.31 0.00 4.45
CA PRO A 180 18.04 0.15 5.17
C PRO A 180 17.95 1.56 5.79
N ALA A 181 16.75 2.13 5.74
CA ALA A 181 16.54 3.46 6.29
C ALA A 181 15.12 3.63 6.83
N PRO A 182 14.93 4.42 7.91
CA PRO A 182 13.60 4.79 8.36
C PRO A 182 12.94 5.71 7.34
N ILE A 183 11.65 5.49 7.14
CA ILE A 183 10.81 6.24 6.20
C ILE A 183 9.47 6.56 6.85
N ASP A 184 8.74 7.50 6.27
CA ASP A 184 7.43 7.85 6.83
C ASP A 184 6.39 6.79 6.44
N TRP A 185 6.31 6.44 5.16
CA TRP A 185 5.45 5.37 4.69
C TRP A 185 6.00 4.65 3.46
N VAL A 186 5.55 3.43 3.25
CA VAL A 186 5.95 2.52 2.18
C VAL A 186 4.73 2.16 1.34
N SER A 187 4.95 1.84 0.06
CA SER A 187 3.87 1.36 -0.80
C SER A 187 3.29 0.04 -0.29
N GLY A 188 1.97 -0.08 -0.28
CA GLY A 188 1.24 -1.30 0.06
C GLY A 188 1.47 -2.47 -0.88
N ALA A 189 2.20 -2.26 -2.01
CA ALA A 189 2.48 -3.32 -2.97
C ALA A 189 3.36 -4.44 -2.40
N SER A 190 4.24 -4.16 -1.42
CA SER A 190 4.98 -5.17 -0.65
C SER A 190 5.44 -4.58 0.68
N VAL A 191 4.72 -4.90 1.73
CA VAL A 191 5.05 -4.47 3.09
C VAL A 191 4.80 -5.60 4.09
N MET A 192 5.81 -5.92 4.88
CA MET A 192 5.67 -6.85 6.00
C MET A 192 5.42 -6.09 7.28
N ALA A 193 4.47 -6.59 8.06
CA ALA A 193 4.08 -6.04 9.34
C ALA A 193 4.27 -7.06 10.46
N ARG A 194 4.64 -6.58 11.63
CA ARG A 194 4.58 -7.34 12.88
C ARG A 194 3.11 -7.50 13.29
N ALA A 195 2.65 -8.73 13.53
CA ALA A 195 1.25 -8.99 13.89
C ALA A 195 0.80 -8.23 15.14
N SER A 196 1.65 -8.17 16.18
CA SER A 196 1.35 -7.41 17.42
C SER A 196 1.18 -5.91 17.18
N ALA A 197 1.91 -5.32 16.23
CA ALA A 197 1.71 -3.94 15.85
C ALA A 197 0.40 -3.75 15.07
N LEU A 198 0.06 -4.65 14.14
CA LEU A 198 -1.24 -4.61 13.44
C LEU A 198 -2.42 -4.72 14.41
N GLU A 199 -2.32 -5.58 15.43
CA GLU A 199 -3.34 -5.71 16.47
C GLU A 199 -3.49 -4.40 17.27
N GLN A 200 -2.39 -3.81 17.72
CA GLN A 200 -2.40 -2.53 18.43
C GLN A 200 -3.00 -1.40 17.57
N LEU A 201 -2.72 -1.42 16.26
CA LEU A 201 -3.19 -0.41 15.31
C LEU A 201 -4.58 -0.72 14.73
N HIS A 202 -5.19 -1.84 15.10
CA HIS A 202 -6.45 -2.34 14.53
C HIS A 202 -6.42 -2.56 13.01
N GLY A 203 -5.25 -2.89 12.43
CA GLY A 203 -5.11 -3.10 10.98
C GLY A 203 -5.31 -1.85 10.13
N PHE A 204 -5.76 -2.04 8.90
CA PHE A 204 -6.10 -0.95 7.98
C PHE A 204 -7.47 -0.33 8.33
N ASP A 205 -7.59 0.97 8.17
CA ASP A 205 -8.90 1.64 8.24
C ASP A 205 -9.71 1.34 6.97
N GLU A 206 -10.84 0.64 7.12
CA GLU A 206 -11.73 0.24 6.02
C GLU A 206 -12.62 1.39 5.50
N GLY A 207 -12.44 2.59 6.02
CA GLY A 207 -12.98 3.82 5.46
C GLY A 207 -12.31 4.22 4.14
N PHE A 208 -11.09 3.72 3.90
CA PHE A 208 -10.41 3.83 2.61
C PHE A 208 -10.85 2.69 1.69
N PHE A 209 -11.34 3.02 0.50
CA PHE A 209 -11.61 1.99 -0.50
C PHE A 209 -10.32 1.55 -1.19
N LEU A 210 -9.53 2.52 -1.67
CA LEU A 210 -8.22 2.30 -2.29
C LEU A 210 -7.43 3.61 -2.26
N TYR A 211 -6.10 3.53 -2.05
CA TYR A 211 -5.14 4.62 -1.82
C TYR A 211 -5.28 5.27 -0.43
N PHE A 212 -4.17 5.70 0.11
CA PHE A 212 -3.97 6.31 1.44
C PHE A 212 -4.14 5.37 2.63
N GLU A 213 -4.66 4.16 2.48
CA GLU A 213 -4.80 3.20 3.58
C GLU A 213 -3.46 2.79 4.20
N GLU A 214 -2.43 2.54 3.38
CA GLU A 214 -1.08 2.25 3.85
C GLU A 214 -0.39 3.50 4.41
N THR A 215 -0.67 4.67 3.84
CA THR A 215 -0.17 5.95 4.35
C THR A 215 -0.72 6.21 5.75
N ASP A 216 -2.01 5.98 5.95
CA ASP A 216 -2.69 6.10 7.25
C ASP A 216 -2.17 5.08 8.27
N LEU A 217 -2.01 3.81 7.85
CA LEU A 217 -1.46 2.77 8.73
C LEU A 217 -0.06 3.13 9.22
N CYS A 218 0.82 3.59 8.33
CA CYS A 218 2.18 4.02 8.69
C CYS A 218 2.16 5.26 9.60
N LEU A 219 1.24 6.21 9.36
CA LEU A 219 1.12 7.40 10.22
C LEU A 219 0.65 7.03 11.63
N ARG A 220 -0.34 6.14 11.75
CA ARG A 220 -0.79 5.62 13.06
C ARG A 220 0.30 4.82 13.76
N ALA A 221 1.10 4.05 13.02
CA ALA A 221 2.26 3.36 13.57
C ALA A 221 3.26 4.37 14.15
N HIS A 222 3.60 5.42 13.38
CA HIS A 222 4.48 6.50 13.86
C HIS A 222 3.94 7.20 15.10
N GLN A 223 2.65 7.54 15.14
CA GLN A 223 2.00 8.16 16.30
C GLN A 223 1.99 7.26 17.54
N ALA A 224 1.96 5.95 17.35
CA ALA A 224 2.06 4.95 18.42
C ALA A 224 3.52 4.65 18.86
N GLY A 225 4.51 5.32 18.28
CA GLY A 225 5.94 5.16 18.61
C GLY A 225 6.64 4.03 17.84
N TRP A 226 5.99 3.45 16.85
CA TRP A 226 6.57 2.47 15.94
C TRP A 226 7.32 3.13 14.78
N GLU A 227 8.25 2.38 14.18
CA GLU A 227 9.02 2.79 13.02
C GLU A 227 8.57 2.04 11.77
N THR A 228 8.60 2.71 10.62
CA THR A 228 8.47 2.11 9.28
C THR A 228 9.80 2.18 8.58
N TRP A 229 10.23 1.08 7.97
CA TRP A 229 11.55 0.96 7.37
C TRP A 229 11.51 0.52 5.91
N TYR A 230 12.45 1.02 5.14
CA TYR A 230 12.83 0.53 3.83
C TYR A 230 13.95 -0.49 3.95
N VAL A 231 13.80 -1.65 3.32
CA VAL A 231 14.77 -2.76 3.36
C VAL A 231 15.18 -3.13 1.93
N PRO A 232 16.34 -2.64 1.43
CA PRO A 232 16.78 -2.79 0.05
C PRO A 232 17.08 -4.23 -0.36
N ASP A 233 17.40 -5.11 0.59
CA ASP A 233 17.69 -6.53 0.35
C ASP A 233 16.42 -7.30 -0.01
N SER A 234 15.25 -6.81 0.38
CA SER A 234 13.96 -7.30 -0.09
C SER A 234 13.66 -6.70 -1.45
N ARG A 235 13.72 -7.51 -2.49
CA ARG A 235 13.54 -7.08 -3.88
C ARG A 235 12.29 -7.69 -4.47
N VAL A 236 11.45 -6.83 -5.06
CA VAL A 236 10.18 -7.23 -5.66
C VAL A 236 10.06 -6.59 -7.03
N VAL A 237 9.72 -7.39 -8.04
CA VAL A 237 9.31 -6.88 -9.35
C VAL A 237 7.84 -6.50 -9.24
N HIS A 238 7.51 -5.25 -9.51
CA HIS A 238 6.15 -4.74 -9.51
C HIS A 238 5.76 -4.31 -10.92
N ILE A 239 4.82 -5.02 -11.51
CA ILE A 239 4.28 -4.72 -12.84
C ILE A 239 3.15 -3.72 -12.64
N ALA A 240 3.52 -2.50 -12.21
CA ALA A 240 2.58 -1.48 -11.76
C ALA A 240 1.48 -1.16 -12.76
N GLY A 241 0.28 -0.90 -12.24
CA GLY A 241 -0.88 -0.42 -12.99
C GLY A 241 -1.70 -1.50 -13.69
N GLN A 242 -1.34 -2.78 -13.59
CA GLN A 242 -2.13 -3.85 -14.19
C GLN A 242 -3.42 -4.15 -13.39
N SER A 243 -3.39 -3.97 -12.08
CA SER A 243 -4.55 -4.18 -11.22
C SER A 243 -5.50 -2.97 -11.16
N THR A 244 -5.00 -1.73 -11.28
CA THR A 244 -5.82 -0.50 -11.16
C THR A 244 -5.94 0.31 -12.44
N GLY A 245 -5.01 0.15 -13.39
CA GLY A 245 -4.94 0.94 -14.63
C GLY A 245 -4.63 2.43 -14.43
N VAL A 246 -4.32 2.87 -13.20
CA VAL A 246 -4.13 4.29 -12.86
C VAL A 246 -2.67 4.73 -13.01
N THR A 247 -1.71 3.82 -12.83
CA THR A 247 -0.28 4.12 -12.74
C THR A 247 0.56 3.58 -13.90
N CYS A 248 -0.01 3.37 -15.09
CA CYS A 248 0.76 2.92 -16.25
C CYS A 248 1.65 4.04 -16.80
N ARG A 249 2.99 3.87 -16.77
CA ARG A 249 3.98 4.84 -17.28
C ARG A 249 3.88 5.12 -18.77
N ASP A 250 3.48 4.10 -19.55
CA ASP A 250 3.47 4.17 -21.02
C ASP A 250 2.12 4.60 -21.61
N GLN A 251 1.18 5.00 -20.78
CA GLN A 251 -0.14 5.48 -21.20
C GLN A 251 -0.36 6.91 -20.76
N ALA A 252 -1.11 7.66 -21.56
CA ALA A 252 -1.55 8.99 -21.17
C ALA A 252 -2.27 8.96 -19.81
N PRO A 253 -2.05 9.95 -18.93
CA PRO A 253 -2.70 10.00 -17.64
C PRO A 253 -4.21 9.86 -17.76
N ARG A 254 -4.80 8.92 -17.03
CA ARG A 254 -6.25 8.72 -16.97
C ARG A 254 -6.86 9.59 -15.86
N ARG A 255 -8.15 9.94 -16.01
CA ARG A 255 -8.89 10.59 -14.94
C ARG A 255 -8.89 9.72 -13.70
N LEU A 256 -8.53 10.29 -12.55
CA LEU A 256 -8.57 9.58 -11.28
C LEU A 256 -10.03 9.27 -10.89
N PRO A 257 -10.30 8.10 -10.34
CA PRO A 257 -11.63 7.74 -9.88
C PRO A 257 -12.02 8.53 -8.62
N ALA A 258 -13.32 8.66 -8.36
CA ALA A 258 -13.85 9.41 -7.23
C ALA A 258 -13.27 8.95 -5.88
N TYR A 259 -13.11 7.63 -5.70
CA TYR A 259 -12.57 7.07 -4.47
C TYR A 259 -11.15 7.54 -4.14
N TRP A 260 -10.33 7.95 -5.13
CA TRP A 260 -9.01 8.52 -4.86
C TRP A 260 -9.11 9.85 -4.11
N TYR A 261 -10.02 10.73 -4.54
CA TYR A 261 -10.25 12.01 -3.88
C TYR A 261 -10.93 11.85 -2.52
N GLU A 262 -11.83 10.87 -2.41
CA GLU A 262 -12.53 10.54 -1.18
C GLU A 262 -11.55 10.00 -0.13
N SER A 263 -10.65 9.07 -0.53
CA SER A 263 -9.58 8.56 0.34
C SER A 263 -8.62 9.67 0.76
N ARG A 264 -8.23 10.57 -0.18
CA ARG A 264 -7.40 11.72 0.16
C ARG A 264 -8.08 12.63 1.19
N ARG A 265 -9.36 12.96 0.99
CA ARG A 265 -10.14 13.76 1.97
C ARG A 265 -10.22 13.05 3.31
N HIS A 266 -10.55 11.76 3.31
CA HIS A 266 -10.63 10.93 4.51
C HIS A 266 -9.32 10.97 5.29
N TYR A 267 -8.18 10.77 4.62
CA TYR A 267 -6.86 10.83 5.23
C TYR A 267 -6.59 12.19 5.92
N PHE A 268 -6.78 13.29 5.20
CA PHE A 268 -6.50 14.60 5.76
C PHE A 268 -7.47 14.99 6.89
N VAL A 269 -8.75 14.66 6.75
CA VAL A 269 -9.74 14.98 7.81
C VAL A 269 -9.46 14.20 9.10
N LEU A 270 -9.15 12.90 9.00
CA LEU A 270 -8.90 12.07 10.18
C LEU A 270 -7.59 12.39 10.88
N ASN A 271 -6.55 12.72 10.12
CA ASN A 271 -5.21 12.85 10.66
C ASN A 271 -4.82 14.32 10.96
N HIS A 272 -5.47 15.30 10.34
CA HIS A 272 -5.17 16.71 10.49
C HIS A 272 -6.37 17.54 10.99
N GLY A 273 -7.58 16.95 10.97
CA GLY A 273 -8.80 17.68 11.28
C GLY A 273 -9.32 18.52 10.10
N ARG A 274 -10.60 18.93 10.18
CA ARG A 274 -11.30 19.58 9.03
C ARG A 274 -10.69 20.93 8.63
N LEU A 275 -10.24 21.73 9.57
CA LEU A 275 -9.71 23.08 9.28
C LEU A 275 -8.38 22.99 8.53
N GLU A 276 -7.44 22.14 9.00
CA GLU A 276 -6.18 21.94 8.32
C GLU A 276 -6.38 21.24 6.98
N ALA A 277 -7.24 20.24 6.89
CA ALA A 277 -7.59 19.57 5.64
C ALA A 277 -8.18 20.56 4.60
N ALA A 278 -9.01 21.52 5.03
CA ALA A 278 -9.52 22.58 4.16
C ALA A 278 -8.42 23.52 3.68
N ALA A 279 -7.46 23.87 4.55
CA ALA A 279 -6.29 24.69 4.17
C ALA A 279 -5.40 23.93 3.16
N ILE A 280 -5.19 22.61 3.37
CA ILE A 280 -4.46 21.74 2.44
C ILE A 280 -5.15 21.72 1.05
N ASP A 281 -6.48 21.55 1.02
CA ASP A 281 -7.25 21.56 -0.23
C ASP A 281 -7.15 22.91 -0.95
N LEU A 282 -7.25 24.01 -0.21
CA LEU A 282 -7.11 25.36 -0.80
C LEU A 282 -5.71 25.57 -1.40
N VAL A 283 -4.67 25.19 -0.65
CA VAL A 283 -3.28 25.26 -1.12
C VAL A 283 -3.06 24.38 -2.33
N ALA A 284 -3.57 23.16 -2.35
CA ALA A 284 -3.48 22.26 -3.50
C ALA A 284 -4.16 22.86 -4.73
N LEU A 285 -5.39 23.39 -4.60
CA LEU A 285 -6.12 24.04 -5.71
C LEU A 285 -5.34 25.23 -6.27
N ILE A 286 -4.82 26.10 -5.42
CA ILE A 286 -4.02 27.27 -5.83
C ILE A 286 -2.72 26.81 -6.53
N ALA A 287 -1.98 25.91 -5.91
CA ALA A 287 -0.69 25.46 -6.43
C ALA A 287 -0.83 24.74 -7.79
N HIS A 288 -1.80 23.84 -7.93
CA HIS A 288 -2.07 23.16 -9.20
C HIS A 288 -2.55 24.13 -10.29
N THR A 289 -3.36 25.14 -9.94
CA THR A 289 -3.79 26.19 -10.89
C THR A 289 -2.59 27.01 -11.38
N LEU A 290 -1.71 27.43 -10.47
CA LEU A 290 -0.49 28.17 -10.82
C LEU A 290 0.48 27.29 -11.63
N GLY A 291 0.64 26.03 -11.26
CA GLY A 291 1.45 25.06 -11.98
C GLY A 291 0.91 24.79 -13.39
N TRP A 292 -0.41 24.71 -13.55
CA TRP A 292 -1.06 24.59 -14.86
C TRP A 292 -0.80 25.84 -15.71
N ALA A 293 -1.07 27.03 -15.17
CA ALA A 293 -0.84 28.30 -15.89
C ALA A 293 0.63 28.45 -16.31
N LYS A 294 1.59 28.15 -15.43
CA LYS A 294 3.03 28.18 -15.74
C LYS A 294 3.37 27.24 -16.91
N ARG A 295 2.91 25.99 -16.91
CA ARG A 295 3.19 25.04 -18.00
C ARG A 295 2.59 25.50 -19.33
N HIS A 296 1.37 26.03 -19.28
CA HIS A 296 0.71 26.60 -20.47
C HIS A 296 1.50 27.74 -21.07
N LEU A 297 1.97 28.71 -20.25
CA LEU A 297 2.82 29.83 -20.69
C LEU A 297 4.18 29.36 -21.23
N GLN A 298 4.69 28.25 -20.79
CA GLN A 298 5.95 27.65 -21.26
C GLN A 298 5.80 26.79 -22.53
N GLY A 299 4.58 26.67 -23.09
CA GLY A 299 4.31 25.80 -24.24
C GLY A 299 4.60 24.32 -23.99
N ARG A 300 4.66 23.88 -22.74
CA ARG A 300 4.92 22.48 -22.39
C ARG A 300 3.64 21.66 -22.52
N ALA A 301 3.77 20.43 -23.00
CA ALA A 301 2.67 19.47 -22.99
C ALA A 301 2.08 19.36 -21.57
N LEU A 302 0.77 19.40 -21.50
CA LEU A 302 0.05 19.26 -20.25
C LEU A 302 -0.16 17.75 -19.99
N ASP A 303 0.87 17.06 -19.50
CA ASP A 303 0.75 15.68 -18.99
C ASP A 303 -0.04 15.66 -17.66
N ASN A 304 -1.16 16.36 -17.66
CA ASN A 304 -2.00 16.47 -16.47
C ASN A 304 -3.08 15.40 -16.49
N VAL A 305 -3.35 14.86 -15.30
CA VAL A 305 -4.53 14.03 -15.08
C VAL A 305 -5.79 14.81 -15.54
N PRO A 306 -6.60 14.25 -16.45
CA PRO A 306 -7.80 14.92 -16.94
C PRO A 306 -8.75 15.28 -15.78
N HIS A 307 -9.33 16.48 -15.85
CA HIS A 307 -10.31 17.02 -14.88
C HIS A 307 -9.83 17.12 -13.42
N PHE A 308 -8.53 16.99 -13.14
CA PHE A 308 -7.98 16.92 -11.79
C PHE A 308 -8.46 18.08 -10.88
N LEU A 309 -8.33 19.33 -11.32
CA LEU A 309 -8.73 20.50 -10.52
C LEU A 309 -10.25 20.52 -10.21
N GLY A 310 -11.06 20.18 -11.21
CA GLY A 310 -12.52 20.12 -11.04
C GLY A 310 -12.94 19.02 -10.07
N ASP A 311 -12.31 17.87 -10.16
CA ASP A 311 -12.58 16.73 -9.29
C ASP A 311 -12.05 16.97 -7.86
N LEU A 312 -10.83 17.53 -7.74
CA LEU A 312 -10.28 17.94 -6.45
C LEU A 312 -11.20 18.95 -5.74
N CYS A 313 -11.67 19.98 -6.45
CA CYS A 313 -12.63 20.94 -5.91
C CYS A 313 -13.94 20.27 -5.49
N ARG A 314 -14.48 19.36 -6.33
CA ARG A 314 -15.74 18.67 -6.07
C ARG A 314 -15.71 17.82 -4.80
N HIS A 315 -14.61 17.11 -4.58
CA HIS A 315 -14.43 16.18 -3.45
C HIS A 315 -13.69 16.81 -2.26
N SER A 316 -13.33 18.11 -2.34
CA SER A 316 -12.62 18.82 -1.27
C SER A 316 -13.43 18.89 0.02
N VAL A 317 -12.76 19.05 1.14
CA VAL A 317 -13.38 19.32 2.46
C VAL A 317 -14.21 20.59 2.39
N LEU A 318 -13.81 21.59 1.61
CA LEU A 318 -14.53 22.85 1.43
C LEU A 318 -15.95 22.66 0.90
N ARG A 319 -16.19 21.66 0.05
CA ARG A 319 -17.51 21.32 -0.49
C ARG A 319 -18.20 20.19 0.28
N CYS A 320 -17.41 19.28 0.86
CA CYS A 320 -17.91 18.11 1.57
C CYS A 320 -17.76 18.28 3.09
N TRP A 321 -17.92 19.51 3.61
CA TRP A 321 -17.68 19.85 5.01
C TRP A 321 -18.44 18.97 6.00
N ASN A 322 -19.67 18.63 5.70
CA ASN A 322 -20.55 17.84 6.57
C ASN A 322 -20.48 16.33 6.29
N SER A 323 -19.64 15.88 5.36
CA SER A 323 -19.48 14.45 5.11
C SER A 323 -18.93 13.76 6.37
N PRO A 324 -19.55 12.67 6.84
CA PRO A 324 -19.06 11.93 7.97
C PRO A 324 -17.77 11.22 7.59
N GLU A 325 -16.71 11.48 8.33
CA GLU A 325 -15.44 10.78 8.23
C GLU A 325 -15.16 10.14 9.58
N SER A 326 -15.12 8.84 9.60
CA SER A 326 -14.83 8.05 10.81
C SER A 326 -14.02 6.82 10.42
N ARG A 327 -13.10 6.41 11.30
CA ARG A 327 -12.38 5.16 11.11
C ARG A 327 -13.33 3.99 11.17
N ARG A 328 -13.07 3.00 10.34
CA ARG A 328 -13.83 1.75 10.29
C ARG A 328 -12.87 0.59 10.48
N TRP A 329 -13.21 -0.28 11.43
CA TRP A 329 -12.45 -1.47 11.74
C TRP A 329 -13.33 -2.70 11.58
N GLN A 330 -12.73 -3.84 11.23
CA GLN A 330 -13.44 -5.11 11.39
C GLN A 330 -13.50 -5.47 12.88
N ASP A 331 -14.67 -5.78 13.38
CA ASP A 331 -14.87 -6.23 14.76
C ASP A 331 -14.12 -7.54 15.08
N GLY A 332 -13.69 -8.30 14.05
CA GLY A 332 -13.00 -9.58 14.19
C GLY A 332 -11.50 -9.54 14.48
N ILE A 333 -10.83 -8.39 14.38
CA ILE A 333 -9.40 -8.29 14.77
C ILE A 333 -9.28 -8.05 16.28
N SER A 334 -10.32 -7.47 16.90
CA SER A 334 -10.34 -7.15 18.34
C SER A 334 -10.91 -8.25 19.24
N GLU A 335 -11.64 -9.24 18.71
CA GLU A 335 -12.36 -10.24 19.52
C GLU A 335 -11.73 -11.62 19.60
N THR A 336 -10.57 -11.86 19.00
CA THR A 336 -9.86 -13.13 19.24
C THR A 336 -9.02 -13.05 20.52
N ARG A 337 -9.67 -12.96 21.67
CA ARG A 337 -9.13 -13.45 22.94
C ARG A 337 -9.79 -14.79 23.26
N PRO A 338 -8.97 -15.82 23.60
CA PRO A 338 -9.49 -17.09 24.07
C PRO A 338 -10.22 -16.94 25.41
#